data_2621bc80d0c7cf0338275f39b6c2023a
#
_entry.id   2621bc80d0c7cf0338275f39b6c2023a
#
_cell.length_a   1.000
_cell.length_b   1.000
_cell.length_c   1.000
_cell.angle_alpha   90.00
_cell.angle_beta   90.00
_cell.angle_gamma   90.00
#
_symmetry.space_group_name_H-M   'P 1'
#
loop_
_entity.id
_entity.type
_entity.pdbx_description
1 polymer ?
#
loop_
_entity_poly.entity_id
_entity_poly.type
_entity_poly.pdbx_seq_one_letter_code
_entity_poly.pdbx_strand_id
1 'polypeptide(L)'
;MTDNRTVAARTTRDGGTLGGGGDRGGQIITFYSYKGGTGRTMALANTAWILAASGFRVLTVDWDLEAPGLARFFHPFLDPAVHGATTGIIDLIQEYREEAMRPLDRAPDWHREFARVRPHAVSLNWPLFPGSGSLDYLSAGLTNSDYATAVASVNWDRFYEDLNGARFFQAMREDMRRHYDYVLIDSRTGLSDIAEICTVEMPDTLVVCFTLSGQSIEGASTIAQHIADRYRNRGITILPVPMRIDDGEKEKADAGRALARSRFNGLPAGLDETQLSQYWGSVEIPYRPFYAYEEILATFGDKPGGPTSMLAACERLTAAITGGRVSGLPAMPEDVRQRYVDSFTRRRPAVPTDVFLSFAPRTGCGPTGSSRCSAGPGCGWCPGRSAPTRGPRPSAGWTRPPAPSPCSPRRMSARRRPRRSGSRSPEPTPPADAAS
;
A
#
# COMPACT_ATOMS: atom_id res chain seq x y z
N MET A 1 -53.37 50.95 -6.34
CA MET A 1 -53.36 49.73 -5.51
C MET A 1 -53.01 48.62 -6.47
N THR A 2 -51.74 48.35 -6.61
CA THR A 2 -51.20 47.35 -7.53
C THR A 2 -50.30 46.39 -6.73
N ASP A 3 -50.76 45.17 -6.71
CA ASP A 3 -50.17 44.07 -5.96
C ASP A 3 -48.96 43.51 -6.76
N ASN A 4 -47.78 43.55 -6.20
CA ASN A 4 -46.55 43.18 -6.83
C ASN A 4 -46.08 41.84 -6.24
N ARG A 5 -46.51 40.70 -6.85
CA ARG A 5 -46.07 39.36 -6.46
C ARG A 5 -44.81 38.99 -7.27
N THR A 6 -43.69 39.03 -6.57
CA THR A 6 -42.41 38.54 -7.04
C THR A 6 -42.44 37.02 -7.19
N VAL A 7 -42.30 36.55 -8.43
CA VAL A 7 -42.13 35.11 -8.74
C VAL A 7 -40.68 34.75 -8.54
N ALA A 8 -40.43 33.96 -7.49
CA ALA A 8 -39.12 33.34 -7.26
C ALA A 8 -38.88 32.21 -8.25
N ALA A 9 -37.94 32.38 -9.17
CA ALA A 9 -37.46 31.35 -10.08
C ALA A 9 -36.77 30.22 -9.25
N ARG A 10 -37.35 29.02 -9.26
CA ARG A 10 -36.70 27.79 -8.83
C ARG A 10 -35.68 27.36 -9.87
N THR A 11 -34.43 27.58 -9.62
CA THR A 11 -33.33 26.94 -10.36
C THR A 11 -33.22 25.50 -9.90
N THR A 12 -33.72 24.58 -10.69
CA THR A 12 -33.44 23.14 -10.58
C THR A 12 -31.97 22.93 -11.00
N ARG A 13 -31.10 22.70 -10.04
CA ARG A 13 -29.77 22.12 -10.28
C ARG A 13 -29.96 20.61 -10.44
N ASP A 14 -30.07 20.14 -11.67
CA ASP A 14 -29.78 18.74 -12.03
C ASP A 14 -28.27 18.56 -12.05
N GLY A 15 -27.70 18.28 -10.88
CA GLY A 15 -26.36 17.72 -10.76
C GLY A 15 -26.47 16.21 -10.85
N GLY A 16 -26.07 15.63 -11.99
CA GLY A 16 -25.95 14.18 -12.13
C GLY A 16 -25.03 13.60 -11.05
N THR A 17 -25.63 13.12 -9.98
CA THR A 17 -24.96 12.40 -8.90
C THR A 17 -24.63 11.00 -9.37
N LEU A 18 -23.35 10.66 -9.45
CA LEU A 18 -22.88 9.28 -9.48
C LEU A 18 -23.33 8.61 -8.16
N GLY A 19 -24.38 7.78 -8.24
CA GLY A 19 -24.82 6.94 -7.14
C GLY A 19 -26.01 7.43 -6.34
N GLY A 20 -27.22 6.95 -6.74
CA GLY A 20 -28.47 7.12 -5.98
C GLY A 20 -28.38 6.55 -4.57
N GLY A 21 -28.77 7.37 -3.58
CA GLY A 21 -28.89 6.96 -2.19
C GLY A 21 -30.12 6.06 -1.99
N GLY A 22 -29.90 4.75 -1.94
CA GLY A 22 -30.69 3.76 -1.26
C GLY A 22 -29.78 3.15 -0.19
N ASP A 23 -30.34 2.54 0.82
CA ASP A 23 -29.67 1.83 1.92
C ASP A 23 -28.63 0.81 1.37
N ARG A 24 -27.53 1.33 0.86
CA ARG A 24 -26.41 0.56 0.33
C ARG A 24 -25.49 0.31 1.48
N GLY A 25 -25.38 -0.93 1.91
CA GLY A 25 -24.32 -1.36 2.83
C GLY A 25 -22.95 -0.83 2.37
N GLY A 26 -21.91 -0.94 3.20
CA GLY A 26 -20.59 -0.38 2.94
C GLY A 26 -20.05 -0.64 1.53
N GLN A 27 -19.15 0.20 1.03
CA GLN A 27 -18.53 0.11 -0.28
C GLN A 27 -17.16 -0.56 -0.18
N ILE A 28 -16.86 -1.47 -1.11
CA ILE A 28 -15.55 -2.12 -1.20
C ILE A 28 -14.79 -1.52 -2.38
N ILE A 29 -13.58 -1.02 -2.10
CA ILE A 29 -12.72 -0.33 -3.05
C ILE A 29 -11.39 -1.09 -3.10
N THR A 30 -11.06 -1.65 -4.24
CA THR A 30 -9.74 -2.29 -4.42
C THR A 30 -8.78 -1.34 -5.11
N PHE A 31 -7.60 -1.19 -4.54
CA PHE A 31 -6.46 -0.53 -5.16
C PHE A 31 -5.61 -1.60 -5.85
N TYR A 32 -5.47 -1.49 -7.15
CA TYR A 32 -4.75 -2.43 -7.99
C TYR A 32 -3.64 -1.73 -8.79
N SER A 33 -2.56 -2.42 -9.09
CA SER A 33 -1.55 -1.98 -10.06
C SER A 33 -0.96 -3.16 -10.82
N TYR A 34 -0.73 -2.97 -12.12
CA TYR A 34 -0.09 -4.00 -12.96
C TYR A 34 1.37 -4.26 -12.54
N LYS A 35 2.07 -3.21 -12.07
CA LYS A 35 3.48 -3.31 -11.61
C LYS A 35 3.62 -2.88 -10.16
N GLY A 36 4.63 -3.44 -9.48
CA GLY A 36 5.04 -2.99 -8.16
C GLY A 36 5.67 -1.59 -8.16
N GLY A 37 5.71 -0.98 -6.98
CA GLY A 37 6.37 0.32 -6.77
C GLY A 37 5.63 1.53 -7.34
N THR A 38 4.36 1.41 -7.71
CA THR A 38 3.55 2.53 -8.20
C THR A 38 3.14 3.54 -7.12
N GLY A 39 3.16 3.16 -5.85
CA GLY A 39 2.65 3.95 -4.72
C GLY A 39 1.20 3.65 -4.35
N ARG A 40 0.65 2.53 -4.83
CA ARG A 40 -0.71 2.04 -4.56
C ARG A 40 -1.04 2.03 -3.07
N THR A 41 -0.23 1.34 -2.26
CA THR A 41 -0.41 1.20 -0.81
C THR A 41 -0.44 2.55 -0.08
N MET A 42 0.42 3.50 -0.49
CA MET A 42 0.43 4.86 0.05
C MET A 42 -0.88 5.59 -0.25
N ALA A 43 -1.37 5.52 -1.49
CA ALA A 43 -2.62 6.16 -1.89
C ALA A 43 -3.80 5.57 -1.11
N LEU A 44 -3.86 4.24 -0.97
CA LEU A 44 -4.86 3.55 -0.15
C LEU A 44 -4.82 4.00 1.31
N ALA A 45 -3.66 3.98 1.94
CA ALA A 45 -3.52 4.31 3.36
C ALA A 45 -3.95 5.76 3.67
N ASN A 46 -3.60 6.72 2.80
CA ASN A 46 -4.04 8.11 2.94
C ASN A 46 -5.55 8.26 2.71
N THR A 47 -6.11 7.59 1.70
CA THR A 47 -7.56 7.58 1.44
C THR A 47 -8.32 7.02 2.66
N ALA A 48 -7.86 5.91 3.23
CA ALA A 48 -8.45 5.31 4.41
C ALA A 48 -8.45 6.26 5.61
N TRP A 49 -7.33 6.95 5.84
CA TRP A 49 -7.23 7.93 6.91
C TRP A 49 -8.18 9.11 6.73
N ILE A 50 -8.26 9.67 5.52
CA ILE A 50 -9.16 10.80 5.21
C ILE A 50 -10.63 10.38 5.43
N LEU A 51 -11.02 9.18 5.04
CA LEU A 51 -12.37 8.64 5.24
C LEU A 51 -12.68 8.48 6.74
N ALA A 52 -11.78 7.88 7.53
CA ALA A 52 -11.98 7.69 8.96
C ALA A 52 -12.01 9.03 9.70
N ALA A 53 -11.14 9.99 9.34
CA ALA A 53 -11.15 11.35 9.86
C ALA A 53 -12.42 12.13 9.49
N SER A 54 -13.13 11.72 8.45
CA SER A 54 -14.42 12.24 8.04
C SER A 54 -15.62 11.56 8.74
N GLY A 55 -15.38 10.69 9.73
CA GLY A 55 -16.39 10.06 10.57
C GLY A 55 -16.92 8.72 10.07
N PHE A 56 -16.31 8.11 9.04
CA PHE A 56 -16.71 6.81 8.52
C PHE A 56 -15.99 5.66 9.22
N ARG A 57 -16.67 4.51 9.33
CA ARG A 57 -16.07 3.24 9.75
C ARG A 57 -15.33 2.63 8.56
N VAL A 58 -14.03 2.54 8.66
CA VAL A 58 -13.15 2.10 7.56
C VAL A 58 -12.41 0.83 7.94
N LEU A 59 -12.39 -0.15 7.03
CA LEU A 59 -11.50 -1.30 7.09
C LEU A 59 -10.45 -1.18 5.98
N THR A 60 -9.20 -1.37 6.33
CA THR A 60 -8.12 -1.59 5.35
C THR A 60 -7.69 -3.04 5.39
N VAL A 61 -7.51 -3.63 4.21
CA VAL A 61 -7.15 -5.04 4.06
C VAL A 61 -5.85 -5.14 3.26
N ASP A 62 -4.84 -5.73 3.86
CA ASP A 62 -3.60 -6.08 3.16
C ASP A 62 -3.77 -7.43 2.47
N TRP A 63 -4.07 -7.42 1.18
CA TRP A 63 -4.24 -8.62 0.37
C TRP A 63 -3.02 -8.91 -0.51
N ASP A 64 -1.94 -8.16 -0.34
CA ASP A 64 -0.66 -8.48 -0.98
C ASP A 64 0.06 -9.57 -0.19
N LEU A 65 -0.46 -10.81 -0.30
CA LEU A 65 0.00 -11.94 0.50
C LEU A 65 1.50 -12.28 0.30
N GLU A 66 2.11 -11.86 -0.82
CA GLU A 66 3.52 -12.15 -1.07
C GLU A 66 4.46 -11.10 -0.49
N ALA A 67 4.03 -9.84 -0.46
CA ALA A 67 4.84 -8.73 0.02
C ALA A 67 4.01 -7.71 0.82
N PRO A 68 3.40 -8.13 1.95
CA PRO A 68 2.53 -7.27 2.73
C PRO A 68 3.30 -6.04 3.22
N GLY A 69 2.70 -4.85 3.10
CA GLY A 69 3.38 -3.59 3.40
C GLY A 69 2.50 -2.51 4.01
N LEU A 70 1.18 -2.72 4.04
CA LEU A 70 0.23 -1.70 4.47
C LEU A 70 0.39 -1.32 5.95
N ALA A 71 0.74 -2.27 6.82
CA ALA A 71 0.99 -2.04 8.25
C ALA A 71 2.05 -0.95 8.51
N ARG A 72 3.02 -0.77 7.61
CA ARG A 72 4.09 0.23 7.75
C ARG A 72 3.56 1.66 7.78
N PHE A 73 2.46 1.93 7.05
CA PHE A 73 1.81 3.24 7.07
C PHE A 73 1.01 3.50 8.36
N PHE A 74 0.71 2.45 9.11
CA PHE A 74 -0.10 2.53 10.33
C PHE A 74 0.69 2.22 11.61
N HIS A 75 1.99 1.94 11.51
CA HIS A 75 2.80 1.45 12.65
C HIS A 75 2.73 2.32 13.92
N PRO A 76 2.61 3.68 13.87
CA PRO A 76 2.51 4.47 15.10
C PRO A 76 1.18 4.29 15.84
N PHE A 77 0.16 3.72 15.18
CA PHE A 77 -1.20 3.56 15.68
C PHE A 77 -1.57 2.12 15.98
N LEU A 78 -0.71 1.16 15.58
CA LEU A 78 -0.90 -0.26 15.85
C LEU A 78 -0.19 -0.64 17.15
N ASP A 79 -0.90 -1.35 18.03
CA ASP A 79 -0.24 -2.02 19.16
C ASP A 79 0.56 -3.21 18.62
N PRO A 80 1.89 -3.25 18.76
CA PRO A 80 2.71 -4.31 18.21
C PRO A 80 2.39 -5.71 18.77
N ALA A 81 1.95 -5.78 20.04
CA ALA A 81 1.61 -7.05 20.68
C ALA A 81 0.28 -7.59 20.14
N VAL A 82 -0.71 -6.72 19.96
CA VAL A 82 -2.01 -7.08 19.39
C VAL A 82 -1.84 -7.46 17.93
N HIS A 83 -1.16 -6.61 17.13
CA HIS A 83 -0.93 -6.86 15.71
C HIS A 83 -0.15 -8.16 15.47
N GLY A 84 0.90 -8.42 16.25
CA GLY A 84 1.72 -9.63 16.14
C GLY A 84 1.02 -10.93 16.58
N ALA A 85 -0.12 -10.84 17.26
CA ALA A 85 -0.91 -11.98 17.73
C ALA A 85 -2.23 -12.19 16.95
N THR A 86 -2.63 -11.22 16.11
CA THR A 86 -3.89 -11.26 15.39
C THR A 86 -3.69 -11.93 14.03
N THR A 87 -4.53 -12.92 13.72
CA THR A 87 -4.60 -13.59 12.42
C THR A 87 -5.06 -12.63 11.31
N GLY A 88 -4.88 -13.03 10.04
CA GLY A 88 -5.26 -12.20 8.89
C GLY A 88 -5.91 -12.99 7.76
N ILE A 89 -5.84 -12.47 6.54
CA ILE A 89 -6.54 -13.02 5.37
C ILE A 89 -6.15 -14.47 5.09
N ILE A 90 -4.85 -14.80 5.09
CA ILE A 90 -4.42 -16.17 4.78
C ILE A 90 -4.86 -17.15 5.84
N ASP A 91 -4.91 -16.72 7.11
CA ASP A 91 -5.33 -17.55 8.21
C ASP A 91 -6.84 -17.86 8.09
N LEU A 92 -7.68 -16.87 7.78
CA LEU A 92 -9.11 -17.05 7.48
C LEU A 92 -9.35 -18.06 6.35
N ILE A 93 -8.57 -17.94 5.27
CA ILE A 93 -8.65 -18.86 4.12
C ILE A 93 -8.25 -20.29 4.54
N GLN A 94 -7.22 -20.43 5.38
CA GLN A 94 -6.76 -21.73 5.88
C GLN A 94 -7.80 -22.37 6.79
N GLU A 95 -8.35 -21.64 7.76
CA GLU A 95 -9.38 -22.11 8.68
C GLU A 95 -10.63 -22.59 7.91
N TYR A 96 -11.09 -21.79 6.94
CA TYR A 96 -12.19 -22.21 6.06
C TYR A 96 -11.86 -23.48 5.28
N ARG A 97 -10.66 -23.55 4.68
CA ARG A 97 -10.20 -24.69 3.90
C ARG A 97 -10.14 -25.98 4.74
N GLU A 98 -9.57 -25.89 5.92
CA GLU A 98 -9.48 -27.04 6.85
C GLU A 98 -10.86 -27.55 7.22
N GLU A 99 -11.78 -26.63 7.54
CA GLU A 99 -13.15 -27.03 7.87
C GLU A 99 -13.87 -27.59 6.64
N ALA A 100 -13.74 -26.99 5.46
CA ALA A 100 -14.39 -27.45 4.24
C ALA A 100 -13.98 -28.88 3.84
N MET A 101 -12.76 -29.31 4.18
CA MET A 101 -12.25 -30.67 3.90
C MET A 101 -12.74 -31.73 4.89
N ARG A 102 -13.31 -31.35 6.04
CA ARG A 102 -13.83 -32.35 7.00
C ARG A 102 -15.12 -32.99 6.47
N PRO A 103 -15.27 -34.32 6.54
CA PRO A 103 -16.45 -35.00 6.08
C PRO A 103 -17.58 -34.91 7.13
N LEU A 104 -18.20 -33.76 7.29
CA LEU A 104 -19.25 -33.47 8.26
C LEU A 104 -20.52 -32.98 7.57
N ASP A 105 -21.69 -33.39 8.09
CA ASP A 105 -22.94 -32.71 7.77
C ASP A 105 -22.93 -31.29 8.37
N ARG A 106 -23.12 -30.28 7.53
CA ARG A 106 -23.05 -28.89 7.92
C ARG A 106 -24.36 -28.16 7.64
N ALA A 107 -24.65 -27.14 8.46
CA ALA A 107 -25.68 -26.17 8.12
C ALA A 107 -25.40 -25.51 6.76
N PRO A 108 -26.41 -25.15 5.96
CA PRO A 108 -26.20 -24.57 4.63
C PRO A 108 -25.37 -23.29 4.62
N ASP A 109 -25.30 -22.59 5.74
CA ASP A 109 -24.64 -21.28 5.91
C ASP A 109 -23.37 -21.33 6.81
N TRP A 110 -22.85 -22.52 7.11
CA TRP A 110 -21.67 -22.74 7.96
C TRP A 110 -20.45 -21.87 7.54
N HIS A 111 -20.27 -21.66 6.24
CA HIS A 111 -19.21 -20.84 5.65
C HIS A 111 -19.19 -19.40 6.16
N ARG A 112 -20.34 -18.86 6.62
CA ARG A 112 -20.45 -17.49 7.13
C ARG A 112 -19.67 -17.28 8.44
N GLU A 113 -19.50 -18.32 9.22
CA GLU A 113 -18.74 -18.27 10.48
C GLU A 113 -17.27 -17.97 10.21
N PHE A 114 -16.71 -18.62 9.20
CA PHE A 114 -15.30 -18.47 8.79
C PHE A 114 -15.05 -17.22 7.95
N ALA A 115 -16.08 -16.55 7.48
CA ALA A 115 -16.00 -15.34 6.67
C ALA A 115 -16.09 -14.03 7.48
N ARG A 116 -16.11 -14.11 8.82
CA ARG A 116 -16.17 -12.93 9.70
C ARG A 116 -14.83 -12.25 9.78
N VAL A 117 -14.75 -10.98 9.34
CA VAL A 117 -13.47 -10.24 9.32
C VAL A 117 -13.15 -9.53 10.63
N ARG A 118 -14.16 -9.10 11.40
CA ARG A 118 -13.94 -8.30 12.61
C ARG A 118 -13.08 -8.94 13.69
N PRO A 119 -13.16 -10.25 13.97
CA PRO A 119 -12.29 -10.88 14.97
C PRO A 119 -10.80 -10.85 14.59
N HIS A 120 -10.49 -10.66 13.30
CA HIS A 120 -9.14 -10.66 12.73
C HIS A 120 -8.65 -9.25 12.38
N ALA A 121 -9.47 -8.22 12.60
CA ALA A 121 -9.13 -6.83 12.35
C ALA A 121 -8.62 -6.16 13.62
N VAL A 122 -7.54 -5.38 13.50
CA VAL A 122 -6.95 -4.60 14.58
C VAL A 122 -7.36 -3.14 14.41
N SER A 123 -8.00 -2.58 15.44
CA SER A 123 -8.36 -1.15 15.42
C SER A 123 -7.12 -0.28 15.65
N LEU A 124 -6.97 0.77 14.84
CA LEU A 124 -5.93 1.76 15.03
C LEU A 124 -6.22 2.62 16.26
N ASN A 125 -5.22 2.80 17.11
CA ASN A 125 -5.33 3.59 18.33
C ASN A 125 -5.22 5.09 17.99
N TRP A 126 -6.34 5.68 17.54
CA TRP A 126 -6.48 7.11 17.24
C TRP A 126 -7.75 7.69 17.86
N PRO A 127 -7.63 8.46 18.97
CA PRO A 127 -8.80 8.93 19.71
C PRO A 127 -9.52 10.12 19.09
N LEU A 128 -9.00 10.69 18.00
CA LEU A 128 -9.53 11.93 17.41
C LEU A 128 -10.37 11.70 16.15
N PHE A 129 -10.74 10.47 15.83
CA PHE A 129 -11.74 10.25 14.79
C PHE A 129 -13.13 10.74 15.28
N PRO A 130 -13.83 11.56 14.48
CA PRO A 130 -15.09 12.14 14.90
C PRO A 130 -16.25 11.14 14.83
N GLY A 131 -17.22 11.28 15.72
CA GLY A 131 -18.47 10.51 15.69
C GLY A 131 -18.25 9.00 15.77
N SER A 132 -18.71 8.27 14.76
CA SER A 132 -18.52 6.82 14.61
C SER A 132 -17.26 6.45 13.83
N GLY A 133 -16.44 7.42 13.46
CA GLY A 133 -15.22 7.21 12.67
C GLY A 133 -14.27 6.22 13.34
N SER A 134 -13.80 5.25 12.57
CA SER A 134 -12.81 4.26 13.01
C SER A 134 -12.00 3.79 11.82
N LEU A 135 -10.78 3.34 12.08
CA LEU A 135 -9.94 2.72 11.08
C LEU A 135 -9.42 1.40 11.64
N ASP A 136 -9.85 0.31 11.01
CA ASP A 136 -9.43 -1.03 11.33
C ASP A 136 -8.49 -1.56 10.24
N TYR A 137 -7.56 -2.41 10.64
CA TYR A 137 -6.58 -3.02 9.75
C TYR A 137 -6.68 -4.56 9.83
N LEU A 138 -6.90 -5.19 8.69
CA LEU A 138 -6.87 -6.65 8.53
C LEU A 138 -5.57 -7.01 7.79
N SER A 139 -4.70 -7.73 8.47
CA SER A 139 -3.38 -8.10 7.93
C SER A 139 -3.48 -9.19 6.86
N ALA A 140 -2.39 -9.38 6.11
CA ALA A 140 -2.24 -10.50 5.20
C ALA A 140 -2.21 -11.85 5.95
N GLY A 141 -1.73 -11.88 7.18
CA GLY A 141 -1.66 -13.04 8.07
C GLY A 141 -0.60 -12.88 9.13
N LEU A 142 -0.49 -13.86 10.01
CA LEU A 142 0.55 -13.92 11.03
C LEU A 142 1.92 -14.05 10.38
N THR A 143 2.78 -13.04 10.55
CA THR A 143 4.15 -13.03 10.03
C THR A 143 5.05 -13.92 10.91
N ASN A 144 5.02 -15.22 10.68
CA ASN A 144 5.86 -16.22 11.34
C ASN A 144 6.66 -17.05 10.30
N SER A 145 7.41 -18.07 10.76
CA SER A 145 8.19 -18.96 9.89
C SER A 145 7.33 -19.72 8.87
N ASP A 146 6.05 -19.93 9.16
CA ASP A 146 5.15 -20.78 8.38
C ASP A 146 4.32 -19.98 7.37
N TYR A 147 4.35 -18.64 7.47
CA TYR A 147 3.58 -17.73 6.62
C TYR A 147 3.77 -17.99 5.12
N ALA A 148 5.02 -18.04 4.67
CA ALA A 148 5.32 -18.29 3.25
C ALA A 148 4.81 -19.65 2.78
N THR A 149 4.89 -20.67 3.65
CA THR A 149 4.35 -22.01 3.38
C THR A 149 2.82 -21.98 3.33
N ALA A 150 2.18 -21.27 4.23
CA ALA A 150 0.73 -21.08 4.25
C ALA A 150 0.23 -20.46 2.94
N VAL A 151 0.86 -19.36 2.50
CA VAL A 151 0.52 -18.70 1.24
C VAL A 151 0.73 -19.62 0.04
N ALA A 152 1.88 -20.30 -0.04
CA ALA A 152 2.21 -21.19 -1.14
C ALA A 152 1.36 -22.48 -1.18
N SER A 153 0.75 -22.87 -0.06
CA SER A 153 -0.05 -24.11 0.06
C SER A 153 -1.47 -23.97 -0.49
N VAL A 154 -1.94 -22.79 -0.79
CA VAL A 154 -3.29 -22.56 -1.32
C VAL A 154 -3.30 -22.90 -2.81
N ASN A 155 -4.00 -23.98 -3.15
CA ASN A 155 -4.36 -24.27 -4.53
C ASN A 155 -5.71 -23.58 -4.82
N TRP A 156 -5.67 -22.49 -5.58
CA TRP A 156 -6.84 -21.65 -5.83
C TRP A 156 -7.91 -22.33 -6.68
N ASP A 157 -7.52 -23.13 -7.69
CA ASP A 157 -8.47 -23.89 -8.51
C ASP A 157 -9.29 -24.83 -7.62
N ARG A 158 -8.63 -25.65 -6.80
CA ARG A 158 -9.33 -26.52 -5.85
C ARG A 158 -10.15 -25.76 -4.82
N PHE A 159 -9.67 -24.61 -4.37
CA PHE A 159 -10.41 -23.78 -3.42
C PHE A 159 -11.75 -23.35 -4.00
N TYR A 160 -11.78 -22.98 -5.29
CA TYR A 160 -13.00 -22.59 -5.98
C TYR A 160 -13.87 -23.78 -6.39
N GLU A 161 -13.29 -24.80 -7.02
CA GLU A 161 -14.02 -25.90 -7.62
C GLU A 161 -14.52 -26.91 -6.57
N ASP A 162 -13.64 -27.29 -5.61
CA ASP A 162 -13.94 -28.36 -4.67
C ASP A 162 -14.52 -27.84 -3.34
N LEU A 163 -14.12 -26.64 -2.90
CA LEU A 163 -14.43 -26.12 -1.57
C LEU A 163 -15.44 -24.97 -1.56
N ASN A 164 -16.05 -24.64 -2.70
CA ASN A 164 -16.99 -23.51 -2.84
C ASN A 164 -16.42 -22.15 -2.39
N GLY A 165 -15.18 -21.84 -2.75
CA GLY A 165 -14.47 -20.63 -2.38
C GLY A 165 -15.23 -19.33 -2.74
N ALA A 166 -15.97 -19.33 -3.85
CA ALA A 166 -16.82 -18.21 -4.24
C ALA A 166 -17.88 -17.86 -3.18
N ARG A 167 -18.49 -18.87 -2.52
CA ARG A 167 -19.46 -18.62 -1.42
C ARG A 167 -18.80 -18.04 -0.19
N PHE A 168 -17.59 -18.48 0.12
CA PHE A 168 -16.79 -17.95 1.23
C PHE A 168 -16.47 -16.44 0.98
N PHE A 169 -15.96 -16.09 -0.20
CA PHE A 169 -15.66 -14.70 -0.52
C PHE A 169 -16.92 -13.82 -0.60
N GLN A 170 -18.02 -14.37 -1.12
CA GLN A 170 -19.30 -13.65 -1.07
C GLN A 170 -19.74 -13.38 0.37
N ALA A 171 -19.63 -14.34 1.28
CA ALA A 171 -19.97 -14.15 2.69
C ALA A 171 -19.05 -13.15 3.37
N MET A 172 -17.74 -13.19 3.07
CA MET A 172 -16.76 -12.21 3.55
C MET A 172 -17.09 -10.79 3.04
N ARG A 173 -17.43 -10.64 1.78
CA ARG A 173 -17.87 -9.38 1.18
C ARG A 173 -19.13 -8.82 1.89
N GLU A 174 -20.09 -9.69 2.17
CA GLU A 174 -21.31 -9.32 2.91
C GLU A 174 -21.00 -8.90 4.34
N ASP A 175 -20.11 -9.60 5.04
CA ASP A 175 -19.69 -9.28 6.41
C ASP A 175 -18.97 -7.92 6.46
N MET A 176 -18.03 -7.67 5.56
CA MET A 176 -17.33 -6.39 5.40
C MET A 176 -18.32 -5.24 5.20
N ARG A 177 -19.25 -5.37 4.27
CA ARG A 177 -20.26 -4.32 3.94
C ARG A 177 -21.25 -4.05 5.06
N ARG A 178 -21.49 -5.01 5.91
CA ARG A 178 -22.39 -4.85 7.08
C ARG A 178 -21.74 -4.02 8.19
N HIS A 179 -20.45 -4.18 8.37
CA HIS A 179 -19.75 -3.61 9.52
C HIS A 179 -19.03 -2.30 9.23
N TYR A 180 -18.70 -2.03 7.98
CA TYR A 180 -17.91 -0.87 7.56
C TYR A 180 -18.63 -0.06 6.49
N ASP A 181 -18.41 1.25 6.51
CA ASP A 181 -18.95 2.16 5.49
C ASP A 181 -18.06 2.12 4.23
N TYR A 182 -16.75 1.96 4.44
CA TYR A 182 -15.75 1.77 3.38
C TYR A 182 -14.78 0.64 3.75
N VAL A 183 -14.48 -0.21 2.76
CA VAL A 183 -13.45 -1.24 2.85
C VAL A 183 -12.45 -0.99 1.73
N LEU A 184 -11.17 -0.82 2.05
CA LEU A 184 -10.12 -0.57 1.09
C LEU A 184 -9.17 -1.76 1.05
N ILE A 185 -9.05 -2.39 -0.11
CA ILE A 185 -8.23 -3.59 -0.31
C ILE A 185 -6.96 -3.22 -1.07
N ASP A 186 -5.80 -3.46 -0.44
CA ASP A 186 -4.50 -3.37 -1.10
C ASP A 186 -4.20 -4.69 -1.81
N SER A 187 -4.42 -4.76 -3.12
CA SER A 187 -4.29 -6.00 -3.87
C SER A 187 -2.83 -6.30 -4.23
N ARG A 188 -2.56 -7.53 -4.60
CA ARG A 188 -1.32 -7.92 -5.26
C ARG A 188 -1.15 -7.25 -6.63
N THR A 189 0.08 -7.17 -7.11
CA THR A 189 0.40 -6.70 -8.47
C THR A 189 0.32 -7.82 -9.51
N GLY A 190 0.12 -7.44 -10.76
CA GLY A 190 0.12 -8.36 -11.91
C GLY A 190 -1.18 -9.16 -12.08
N LEU A 191 -1.10 -10.19 -12.92
CA LEU A 191 -2.18 -11.11 -13.24
C LEU A 191 -1.97 -12.41 -12.45
N SER A 192 -2.88 -12.72 -11.55
CA SER A 192 -2.92 -13.99 -10.81
C SER A 192 -4.34 -14.22 -10.29
N ASP A 193 -4.65 -15.44 -9.88
CA ASP A 193 -5.95 -15.80 -9.30
C ASP A 193 -6.29 -14.93 -8.10
N ILE A 194 -5.31 -14.63 -7.25
CA ILE A 194 -5.46 -13.69 -6.13
C ILE A 194 -5.82 -12.29 -6.62
N ALA A 195 -5.21 -11.83 -7.72
CA ALA A 195 -5.52 -10.54 -8.29
C ALA A 195 -6.96 -10.52 -8.85
N GLU A 196 -7.46 -11.61 -9.44
CA GLU A 196 -8.85 -11.72 -9.93
C GLU A 196 -9.86 -11.62 -8.78
N ILE A 197 -9.61 -12.27 -7.65
CA ILE A 197 -10.43 -12.13 -6.44
C ILE A 197 -10.54 -10.65 -6.05
N CYS A 198 -9.39 -9.97 -5.96
CA CYS A 198 -9.33 -8.57 -5.55
C CYS A 198 -9.89 -7.60 -6.58
N THR A 199 -9.80 -7.91 -7.87
CA THR A 199 -10.18 -6.96 -8.95
C THR A 199 -11.58 -7.18 -9.51
N VAL A 200 -12.14 -8.38 -9.33
CA VAL A 200 -13.44 -8.75 -9.87
C VAL A 200 -14.45 -9.15 -8.82
N GLU A 201 -14.08 -10.03 -7.87
CA GLU A 201 -15.08 -10.59 -6.96
C GLU A 201 -15.40 -9.66 -5.79
N MET A 202 -14.40 -9.03 -5.22
CA MET A 202 -14.56 -8.22 -4.03
C MET A 202 -15.08 -6.80 -4.29
N PRO A 203 -14.60 -6.03 -5.29
CA PRO A 203 -14.83 -4.60 -5.34
C PRO A 203 -16.18 -4.18 -5.91
N ASP A 204 -16.67 -3.04 -5.42
CA ASP A 204 -17.65 -2.18 -6.07
C ASP A 204 -16.93 -1.12 -6.94
N THR A 205 -15.70 -0.71 -6.51
CA THR A 205 -14.85 0.24 -7.23
C THR A 205 -13.43 -0.30 -7.31
N LEU A 206 -12.85 -0.26 -8.50
CA LEU A 206 -11.47 -0.65 -8.79
C LEU A 206 -10.64 0.59 -9.12
N VAL A 207 -9.72 0.96 -8.25
CA VAL A 207 -8.73 2.03 -8.45
C VAL A 207 -7.51 1.43 -9.12
N VAL A 208 -7.30 1.74 -10.39
CA VAL A 208 -6.20 1.19 -11.20
C VAL A 208 -5.02 2.17 -11.19
N CYS A 209 -4.03 1.90 -10.36
CA CYS A 209 -2.83 2.70 -10.17
C CYS A 209 -1.76 2.36 -11.21
N PHE A 210 -1.25 3.36 -11.94
CA PHE A 210 -0.19 3.15 -12.94
C PHE A 210 0.75 4.36 -13.03
N THR A 211 2.00 4.14 -13.45
CA THR A 211 2.94 5.22 -13.77
C THR A 211 2.85 5.56 -15.26
N LEU A 212 3.36 6.72 -15.67
CA LEU A 212 3.34 7.16 -17.08
C LEU A 212 4.35 6.41 -17.98
N SER A 213 4.96 5.33 -17.53
CA SER A 213 5.76 4.47 -18.40
C SER A 213 4.87 3.63 -19.33
N GLY A 214 5.27 3.47 -20.59
CA GLY A 214 4.48 2.73 -21.60
C GLY A 214 4.02 1.36 -21.11
N GLN A 215 4.92 0.55 -20.54
CA GLN A 215 4.59 -0.77 -20.03
C GLN A 215 3.58 -0.74 -18.87
N SER A 216 3.62 0.29 -18.01
CA SER A 216 2.66 0.42 -16.90
C SER A 216 1.29 0.82 -17.43
N ILE A 217 1.23 1.75 -18.38
CA ILE A 217 -0.01 2.18 -19.02
C ILE A 217 -0.66 1.01 -19.77
N GLU A 218 0.11 0.31 -20.64
CA GLU A 218 -0.40 -0.79 -21.45
C GLU A 218 -0.93 -1.94 -20.59
N GLY A 219 -0.14 -2.39 -19.59
CA GLY A 219 -0.58 -3.47 -18.74
C GLY A 219 -1.81 -3.11 -17.91
N ALA A 220 -1.82 -1.93 -17.29
CA ALA A 220 -2.94 -1.48 -16.46
C ALA A 220 -4.21 -1.24 -17.28
N SER A 221 -4.09 -0.63 -18.46
CA SER A 221 -5.25 -0.39 -19.33
C SER A 221 -5.83 -1.67 -19.91
N THR A 222 -5.00 -2.63 -20.29
CA THR A 222 -5.46 -3.94 -20.78
C THR A 222 -6.34 -4.64 -19.76
N ILE A 223 -5.92 -4.65 -18.48
CA ILE A 223 -6.70 -5.23 -17.39
C ILE A 223 -7.99 -4.45 -17.15
N ALA A 224 -7.91 -3.12 -17.10
CA ALA A 224 -9.07 -2.28 -16.87
C ALA A 224 -10.14 -2.47 -17.95
N GLN A 225 -9.74 -2.50 -19.23
CA GLN A 225 -10.64 -2.74 -20.36
C GLN A 225 -11.21 -4.16 -20.33
N HIS A 226 -10.37 -5.16 -20.04
CA HIS A 226 -10.84 -6.54 -19.91
C HIS A 226 -11.93 -6.67 -18.84
N ILE A 227 -11.73 -6.07 -17.67
CA ILE A 227 -12.72 -6.09 -16.58
C ILE A 227 -13.99 -5.33 -17.00
N ALA A 228 -13.86 -4.16 -17.60
CA ALA A 228 -14.99 -3.37 -18.08
C ALA A 228 -15.84 -4.12 -19.11
N ASP A 229 -15.22 -4.89 -19.99
CA ASP A 229 -15.89 -5.62 -21.06
C ASP A 229 -16.48 -6.95 -20.58
N ARG A 230 -15.68 -7.77 -19.90
CA ARG A 230 -16.07 -9.13 -19.53
C ARG A 230 -17.02 -9.18 -18.33
N TYR A 231 -16.90 -8.21 -17.40
CA TYR A 231 -17.65 -8.22 -16.14
C TYR A 231 -18.62 -7.03 -16.02
N ARG A 232 -19.16 -6.55 -17.14
CA ARG A 232 -20.14 -5.43 -17.17
C ARG A 232 -21.33 -5.63 -16.24
N ASN A 233 -21.80 -6.86 -16.11
CA ASN A 233 -22.91 -7.24 -15.23
C ASN A 233 -22.61 -7.10 -13.74
N ARG A 234 -21.33 -7.00 -13.35
CA ARG A 234 -20.91 -6.77 -11.96
C ARG A 234 -21.05 -5.32 -11.54
N GLY A 235 -21.12 -4.39 -12.50
CA GLY A 235 -21.26 -2.95 -12.22
C GLY A 235 -20.08 -2.33 -11.50
N ILE A 236 -18.85 -2.87 -11.71
CA ILE A 236 -17.62 -2.36 -11.07
C ILE A 236 -17.27 -0.99 -11.67
N THR A 237 -17.17 0.04 -10.85
CA THR A 237 -16.65 1.34 -11.25
C THR A 237 -15.13 1.29 -11.36
N ILE A 238 -14.57 1.59 -12.52
CA ILE A 238 -13.12 1.55 -12.75
C ILE A 238 -12.57 2.97 -12.79
N LEU A 239 -11.61 3.26 -11.92
CA LEU A 239 -10.97 4.57 -11.75
C LEU A 239 -9.47 4.48 -12.08
N PRO A 240 -9.04 4.84 -13.32
CA PRO A 240 -7.62 4.91 -13.66
C PRO A 240 -6.93 6.07 -12.95
N VAL A 241 -5.84 5.82 -12.23
CA VAL A 241 -5.13 6.83 -11.42
C VAL A 241 -3.65 6.87 -11.79
N PRO A 242 -3.20 7.96 -12.47
CA PRO A 242 -1.79 8.18 -12.74
C PRO A 242 -1.03 8.46 -11.44
N MET A 243 0.04 7.71 -11.22
CA MET A 243 0.84 7.72 -10.00
C MET A 243 2.27 8.18 -10.28
N ARG A 244 2.91 8.77 -9.26
CA ARG A 244 4.30 9.20 -9.30
C ARG A 244 4.59 10.16 -10.45
N ILE A 245 3.70 11.14 -10.63
CA ILE A 245 3.86 12.17 -11.66
C ILE A 245 5.01 13.09 -11.27
N ASP A 246 5.99 13.17 -12.14
CA ASP A 246 7.13 14.09 -12.03
C ASP A 246 7.03 15.14 -13.15
N ASP A 247 6.87 16.40 -12.77
CA ASP A 247 6.74 17.50 -13.70
C ASP A 247 8.12 18.02 -14.19
N GLY A 248 9.24 17.46 -13.70
CA GLY A 248 10.59 17.80 -14.16
C GLY A 248 10.83 17.49 -15.63
N GLU A 249 10.12 16.48 -16.20
CA GLU A 249 10.18 16.08 -17.60
C GLU A 249 8.82 16.33 -18.30
N LYS A 250 8.41 17.59 -18.35
CA LYS A 250 7.06 17.98 -18.77
C LYS A 250 6.60 17.37 -20.09
N GLU A 251 7.42 17.41 -21.13
CA GLU A 251 7.05 16.88 -22.46
C GLU A 251 6.77 15.37 -22.41
N LYS A 252 7.58 14.61 -21.67
CA LYS A 252 7.39 13.16 -21.49
C LYS A 252 6.17 12.86 -20.64
N ALA A 253 5.94 13.65 -19.59
CA ALA A 253 4.75 13.53 -18.76
C ALA A 253 3.48 13.80 -19.57
N ASP A 254 3.46 14.86 -20.39
CA ASP A 254 2.31 15.20 -21.23
C ASP A 254 2.05 14.13 -22.31
N ALA A 255 3.10 13.57 -22.93
CA ALA A 255 2.97 12.45 -23.85
C ALA A 255 2.42 11.20 -23.16
N GLY A 256 2.89 10.91 -21.93
CA GLY A 256 2.38 9.80 -21.10
C GLY A 256 0.92 9.99 -20.71
N ARG A 257 0.50 11.21 -20.34
CA ARG A 257 -0.90 11.56 -20.07
C ARG A 257 -1.80 11.34 -21.30
N ALA A 258 -1.35 11.78 -22.48
CA ALA A 258 -2.06 11.59 -23.73
C ALA A 258 -2.23 10.09 -24.07
N LEU A 259 -1.16 9.30 -23.93
CA LEU A 259 -1.19 7.85 -24.13
C LEU A 259 -2.15 7.18 -23.13
N ALA A 260 -2.09 7.55 -21.84
CA ALA A 260 -2.95 6.99 -20.81
C ALA A 260 -4.43 7.24 -21.14
N ARG A 261 -4.81 8.49 -21.46
CA ARG A 261 -6.19 8.84 -21.85
C ARG A 261 -6.67 8.05 -23.07
N SER A 262 -5.80 7.83 -24.05
CA SER A 262 -6.12 7.02 -25.23
C SER A 262 -6.34 5.56 -24.88
N ARG A 263 -5.50 4.96 -24.00
CA ARG A 263 -5.56 3.54 -23.64
C ARG A 263 -6.70 3.20 -22.67
N PHE A 264 -7.05 4.14 -21.79
CA PHE A 264 -8.19 4.02 -20.87
C PHE A 264 -9.47 4.67 -21.45
N ASN A 265 -9.59 4.72 -22.78
CA ASN A 265 -10.75 5.32 -23.43
C ASN A 265 -12.07 4.74 -22.89
N GLY A 266 -13.03 5.64 -22.57
CA GLY A 266 -14.32 5.26 -21.99
C GLY A 266 -14.28 5.00 -20.47
N LEU A 267 -13.14 5.19 -19.80
CA LEU A 267 -13.00 5.01 -18.35
C LEU A 267 -12.56 6.32 -17.66
N PRO A 268 -13.16 6.66 -16.51
CA PRO A 268 -14.32 5.99 -15.87
C PRO A 268 -15.58 6.04 -16.72
N ALA A 269 -16.36 4.96 -16.71
CA ALA A 269 -17.60 4.88 -17.46
C ALA A 269 -18.68 5.83 -16.90
N GLY A 270 -19.58 6.30 -17.77
CA GLY A 270 -20.73 7.12 -17.37
C GLY A 270 -20.44 8.60 -17.17
N LEU A 271 -19.23 9.07 -17.47
CA LEU A 271 -18.86 10.49 -17.46
C LEU A 271 -18.99 11.08 -18.87
N ASP A 272 -19.49 12.32 -18.97
CA ASP A 272 -19.42 13.10 -20.19
C ASP A 272 -17.98 13.61 -20.44
N GLU A 273 -17.70 14.20 -21.61
CA GLU A 273 -16.37 14.65 -22.00
C GLU A 273 -15.80 15.71 -21.06
N THR A 274 -16.62 16.61 -20.54
CA THR A 274 -16.24 17.65 -19.59
C THR A 274 -15.86 17.04 -18.24
N GLN A 275 -16.71 16.15 -17.73
CA GLN A 275 -16.48 15.40 -16.49
C GLN A 275 -15.24 14.52 -16.58
N LEU A 276 -15.04 13.85 -17.72
CA LEU A 276 -13.87 13.02 -17.96
C LEU A 276 -12.58 13.86 -17.99
N SER A 277 -12.61 15.03 -18.62
CA SER A 277 -11.48 15.97 -18.62
C SER A 277 -11.15 16.48 -17.22
N GLN A 278 -12.16 16.80 -16.42
CA GLN A 278 -12.00 17.20 -15.02
C GLN A 278 -11.44 16.05 -14.15
N TYR A 279 -11.95 14.83 -14.34
CA TYR A 279 -11.45 13.65 -13.66
C TYR A 279 -9.94 13.47 -13.89
N TRP A 280 -9.51 13.39 -15.15
CA TRP A 280 -8.11 13.22 -15.51
C TRP A 280 -7.20 14.36 -15.03
N GLY A 281 -7.73 15.56 -14.88
CA GLY A 281 -7.00 16.70 -14.32
C GLY A 281 -6.87 16.70 -12.79
N SER A 282 -7.70 15.90 -12.11
CA SER A 282 -7.79 15.92 -10.64
C SER A 282 -7.13 14.74 -9.93
N VAL A 283 -7.09 13.54 -10.54
CA VAL A 283 -6.72 12.31 -9.83
C VAL A 283 -5.23 11.97 -9.84
N GLU A 284 -4.37 12.81 -10.42
CA GLU A 284 -2.93 12.57 -10.48
C GLU A 284 -2.27 12.63 -9.10
N ILE A 285 -1.44 11.62 -8.78
CA ILE A 285 -0.64 11.56 -7.56
C ILE A 285 0.82 11.93 -7.89
N PRO A 286 1.35 13.04 -7.33
CA PRO A 286 2.70 13.50 -7.65
C PRO A 286 3.77 12.57 -7.09
N TYR A 287 4.95 12.59 -7.71
CA TYR A 287 6.14 12.01 -7.12
C TYR A 287 6.77 13.00 -6.15
N ARG A 288 6.95 12.57 -4.91
CA ARG A 288 7.66 13.33 -3.88
C ARG A 288 8.71 12.42 -3.25
N PRO A 289 10.02 12.70 -3.41
CA PRO A 289 11.09 11.84 -2.89
C PRO A 289 10.95 11.53 -1.40
N PHE A 290 10.49 12.49 -0.60
CA PHE A 290 10.25 12.31 0.83
C PHE A 290 9.38 11.07 1.11
N TYR A 291 8.23 10.94 0.44
CA TYR A 291 7.33 9.80 0.60
C TYR A 291 7.80 8.51 -0.07
N ALA A 292 8.87 8.55 -0.85
CA ALA A 292 9.49 7.35 -1.40
C ALA A 292 10.50 6.71 -0.42
N TYR A 293 11.00 7.49 0.55
CA TYR A 293 11.94 7.01 1.57
C TYR A 293 11.27 6.74 2.92
N GLU A 294 10.20 7.47 3.23
CA GLU A 294 9.50 7.37 4.51
C GLU A 294 8.06 6.87 4.26
N GLU A 295 7.68 5.80 4.97
CA GLU A 295 6.32 5.25 4.91
C GLU A 295 5.40 6.05 5.84
N ILE A 296 5.34 7.38 5.62
CA ILE A 296 4.51 8.32 6.37
C ILE A 296 3.23 8.65 5.61
N LEU A 297 2.13 8.80 6.34
CA LEU A 297 0.89 9.30 5.78
C LEU A 297 1.03 10.80 5.43
N ALA A 298 0.62 11.19 4.21
CA ALA A 298 0.62 12.58 3.78
C ALA A 298 -0.31 13.46 4.64
N THR A 299 -1.32 12.84 5.25
CA THR A 299 -2.21 13.46 6.24
C THR A 299 -1.47 14.00 7.48
N PHE A 300 -0.26 13.51 7.75
CA PHE A 300 0.65 14.03 8.76
C PHE A 300 1.86 14.74 8.15
N GLY A 301 2.42 14.21 7.06
CA GLY A 301 3.63 14.73 6.44
C GLY A 301 3.49 16.09 5.81
N ASP A 302 2.34 16.39 5.22
CA ASP A 302 2.08 17.68 4.59
C ASP A 302 1.30 18.63 5.52
N LYS A 303 1.51 19.93 5.33
CA LYS A 303 0.66 20.94 5.94
C LYS A 303 -0.59 21.11 5.09
N PRO A 304 -1.78 21.27 5.72
CA PRO A 304 -3.01 21.56 4.98
C PRO A 304 -2.91 22.82 4.12
N GLY A 305 -3.64 22.83 3.00
CA GLY A 305 -3.78 24.02 2.14
C GLY A 305 -2.77 24.17 1.01
N GLY A 306 -1.78 23.29 0.88
CA GLY A 306 -0.88 23.28 -0.28
C GLY A 306 -1.51 22.59 -1.50
N PRO A 307 -1.91 23.29 -2.57
CA PRO A 307 -2.69 22.70 -3.68
C PRO A 307 -1.93 21.62 -4.47
N THR A 308 -0.60 21.65 -4.44
CA THR A 308 0.29 20.71 -5.11
C THR A 308 0.92 19.69 -4.15
N SER A 309 0.44 19.63 -2.90
CA SER A 309 0.93 18.70 -1.89
C SER A 309 0.47 17.26 -2.18
N MET A 310 1.12 16.27 -1.57
CA MET A 310 0.68 14.87 -1.61
C MET A 310 -0.69 14.73 -0.94
N LEU A 311 -0.91 15.44 0.18
CA LEU A 311 -2.20 15.46 0.86
C LEU A 311 -3.32 15.93 -0.07
N ALA A 312 -3.15 17.07 -0.74
CA ALA A 312 -4.16 17.59 -1.67
C ALA A 312 -4.47 16.61 -2.82
N ALA A 313 -3.47 15.87 -3.30
CA ALA A 313 -3.68 14.84 -4.31
C ALA A 313 -4.50 13.65 -3.75
N CYS A 314 -4.21 13.22 -2.53
CA CYS A 314 -4.97 12.15 -1.85
C CYS A 314 -6.42 12.61 -1.52
N GLU A 315 -6.62 13.88 -1.18
CA GLU A 315 -7.96 14.46 -0.98
C GLU A 315 -8.77 14.43 -2.27
N ARG A 316 -8.19 14.83 -3.41
CA ARG A 316 -8.86 14.77 -4.72
C ARG A 316 -9.17 13.33 -5.13
N LEU A 317 -8.25 12.39 -4.90
CA LEU A 317 -8.50 10.96 -5.15
C LEU A 317 -9.64 10.46 -4.27
N THR A 318 -9.66 10.79 -2.98
CA THR A 318 -10.75 10.43 -2.07
C THR A 318 -12.09 11.02 -2.52
N ALA A 319 -12.09 12.27 -3.00
CA ALA A 319 -13.28 12.90 -3.56
C ALA A 319 -13.78 12.15 -4.81
N ALA A 320 -12.88 11.77 -5.71
CA ALA A 320 -13.24 10.98 -6.90
C ALA A 320 -13.84 9.61 -6.52
N ILE A 321 -13.23 8.89 -5.57
CA ILE A 321 -13.70 7.58 -5.09
C ILE A 321 -15.08 7.70 -4.43
N THR A 322 -15.32 8.76 -3.67
CA THR A 322 -16.57 8.94 -2.91
C THR A 322 -17.67 9.70 -3.67
N GLY A 323 -17.43 10.06 -4.94
CA GLY A 323 -18.33 10.89 -5.70
C GLY A 323 -18.55 12.28 -5.09
N GLY A 324 -17.49 12.86 -4.49
CA GLY A 324 -17.51 14.18 -3.85
C GLY A 324 -18.08 14.21 -2.43
N ARG A 325 -18.45 13.07 -1.85
CA ARG A 325 -18.97 12.99 -0.47
C ARG A 325 -17.93 13.41 0.58
N VAL A 326 -16.68 13.10 0.34
CA VAL A 326 -15.53 13.53 1.15
C VAL A 326 -14.60 14.33 0.25
N SER A 327 -14.42 15.61 0.56
CA SER A 327 -13.65 16.55 -0.26
C SER A 327 -12.27 16.92 0.33
N GLY A 328 -11.99 16.54 1.56
CA GLY A 328 -10.71 16.86 2.20
C GLY A 328 -10.57 16.32 3.61
N LEU A 329 -9.37 16.44 4.14
CA LEU A 329 -9.05 16.06 5.52
C LEU A 329 -9.60 17.12 6.50
N PRO A 330 -10.37 16.75 7.52
CA PRO A 330 -10.75 17.64 8.59
C PRO A 330 -9.52 18.23 9.30
N ALA A 331 -9.63 19.47 9.78
CA ALA A 331 -8.55 20.17 10.46
C ALA A 331 -8.07 19.39 11.70
N MET A 332 -6.75 19.24 11.82
CA MET A 332 -6.07 18.61 12.96
C MET A 332 -5.20 19.64 13.66
N PRO A 333 -5.13 19.65 15.03
CA PRO A 333 -4.21 20.50 15.75
C PRO A 333 -2.75 20.27 15.32
N GLU A 334 -1.99 21.34 15.09
CA GLU A 334 -0.62 21.25 14.54
C GLU A 334 0.35 20.53 15.49
N ASP A 335 0.18 20.71 16.81
CA ASP A 335 0.98 20.00 17.83
C ASP A 335 0.75 18.47 17.79
N VAL A 336 -0.48 18.05 17.53
CA VAL A 336 -0.84 16.64 17.35
C VAL A 336 -0.18 16.11 16.06
N ARG A 337 -0.36 16.83 14.94
CA ARG A 337 0.24 16.47 13.67
C ARG A 337 1.75 16.27 13.80
N GLN A 338 2.47 17.25 14.38
CA GLN A 338 3.92 17.22 14.51
C GLN A 338 4.41 16.05 15.38
N ARG A 339 3.71 15.75 16.48
CA ARG A 339 4.04 14.62 17.36
C ARG A 339 4.05 13.29 16.60
N TYR A 340 3.09 13.09 15.68
CA TYR A 340 3.04 11.87 14.89
C TYR A 340 4.01 11.86 13.71
N VAL A 341 4.32 13.01 13.11
CA VAL A 341 5.41 13.12 12.14
C VAL A 341 6.71 12.56 12.72
N ASP A 342 7.03 12.97 13.96
CA ASP A 342 8.24 12.50 14.64
C ASP A 342 8.22 10.99 14.92
N SER A 343 7.05 10.37 15.03
CA SER A 343 6.89 8.93 15.23
C SER A 343 7.09 8.12 13.95
N PHE A 344 6.81 8.70 12.79
CA PHE A 344 7.03 8.08 11.49
C PHE A 344 8.49 8.20 11.03
N THR A 345 9.16 9.31 11.40
CA THR A 345 10.49 9.62 10.86
C THR A 345 11.54 8.68 11.45
N ARG A 346 12.29 8.02 10.58
CA ARG A 346 13.46 7.23 11.01
C ARG A 346 14.46 8.17 11.67
N ARG A 347 14.60 8.09 13.00
CA ARG A 347 15.68 8.80 13.68
C ARG A 347 17.01 8.24 13.19
N ARG A 348 17.90 9.10 12.71
CA ARG A 348 19.31 8.72 12.57
C ARG A 348 19.72 8.08 13.90
N PRO A 349 20.34 6.87 13.90
CA PRO A 349 20.95 6.39 15.13
C PRO A 349 21.82 7.54 15.65
N ALA A 350 21.62 7.91 16.92
CA ALA A 350 22.44 8.94 17.54
C ALA A 350 23.89 8.53 17.29
N VAL A 351 24.60 9.30 16.48
CA VAL A 351 26.03 9.10 16.31
C VAL A 351 26.57 9.28 17.73
N PRO A 352 27.23 8.27 18.30
CA PRO A 352 27.81 8.43 19.63
C PRO A 352 28.63 9.71 19.58
N THR A 353 28.24 10.71 20.36
CA THR A 353 28.98 11.99 20.47
C THR A 353 30.31 11.83 21.18
N ASP A 354 30.60 10.63 21.65
CA ASP A 354 31.88 10.28 22.26
C ASP A 354 32.94 10.08 21.17
N VAL A 355 33.60 11.17 20.79
CA VAL A 355 34.80 11.10 19.97
C VAL A 355 35.95 10.68 20.89
N PHE A 356 36.39 9.43 20.79
CA PHE A 356 37.57 8.95 21.44
C PHE A 356 38.80 9.54 20.75
N LEU A 357 39.37 10.63 21.28
CA LEU A 357 40.64 11.19 20.84
C LEU A 357 41.78 10.35 21.43
N SER A 358 42.26 9.37 20.69
CA SER A 358 43.52 8.68 20.97
C SER A 358 44.66 9.55 20.46
N PHE A 359 45.50 10.07 21.38
CA PHE A 359 46.75 10.71 21.00
C PHE A 359 47.92 9.90 21.57
N ALA A 360 48.91 9.67 20.75
CA ALA A 360 50.18 9.15 21.24
C ALA A 360 50.97 10.29 21.85
N PRO A 361 51.45 10.18 23.13
CA PRO A 361 52.33 11.20 23.68
C PRO A 361 53.61 11.24 22.82
N ARG A 362 53.95 12.41 22.28
CA ARG A 362 55.25 12.63 21.66
C ARG A 362 56.32 12.37 22.69
N THR A 363 57.06 11.29 22.57
CA THR A 363 58.28 11.02 23.31
C THR A 363 59.31 12.07 22.86
N GLY A 364 59.51 13.12 23.69
CA GLY A 364 60.53 14.10 23.39
C GLY A 364 60.27 15.51 23.86
N CYS A 365 59.83 15.69 25.10
CA CYS A 365 60.09 16.96 25.85
C CYS A 365 60.61 16.62 27.22
N GLY A 366 61.86 16.98 27.44
CA GLY A 366 62.51 16.82 28.71
C GLY A 366 61.84 17.65 29.83
N PRO A 367 62.25 17.44 31.11
CA PRO A 367 61.51 17.92 32.27
C PRO A 367 61.79 19.40 32.63
N THR A 368 61.74 20.31 31.65
CA THR A 368 61.85 21.75 31.94
C THR A 368 61.04 22.55 30.90
N GLY A 369 59.88 22.99 31.34
CA GLY A 369 59.12 23.94 30.54
C GLY A 369 57.64 23.99 30.95
N SER A 370 57.30 24.80 31.91
CA SER A 370 55.93 25.21 32.20
C SER A 370 55.43 26.11 31.06
N SER A 371 54.75 25.53 30.07
CA SER A 371 54.03 26.30 29.08
C SER A 371 52.58 26.46 29.56
N ARG A 372 52.26 27.70 29.94
CA ARG A 372 50.88 28.14 30.20
C ARG A 372 50.14 28.13 28.83
N CYS A 373 49.19 27.28 28.69
CA CYS A 373 48.20 27.44 27.61
C CYS A 373 47.29 28.60 27.99
N SER A 374 47.39 29.75 27.28
CA SER A 374 46.42 30.80 27.36
C SER A 374 45.12 30.32 26.71
N ALA A 375 44.10 30.13 27.53
CA ALA A 375 42.75 29.84 27.06
C ALA A 375 42.14 31.09 26.43
N GLY A 376 41.82 31.03 25.13
CA GLY A 376 40.90 31.96 24.50
C GLY A 376 39.47 31.68 24.95
N PRO A 377 38.55 32.65 24.89
CA PRO A 377 37.17 32.45 25.36
C PRO A 377 36.42 31.50 24.42
N GLY A 378 36.15 30.29 24.90
CA GLY A 378 35.35 29.31 24.17
C GLY A 378 35.69 27.82 24.35
N CYS A 379 36.85 27.48 25.01
CA CYS A 379 37.19 26.10 25.29
C CYS A 379 37.12 25.80 26.80
N GLY A 380 35.96 25.44 27.26
CA GLY A 380 35.76 24.94 28.63
C GLY A 380 36.09 23.45 28.73
N TRP A 381 37.38 23.09 28.74
CA TRP A 381 37.80 21.75 29.11
C TRP A 381 39.12 21.76 29.85
N CYS A 382 39.08 21.56 31.17
CA CYS A 382 40.22 21.20 31.96
C CYS A 382 40.08 19.73 32.38
N PRO A 383 41.07 18.84 32.17
CA PRO A 383 40.99 17.48 32.67
C PRO A 383 41.29 17.47 34.15
N GLY A 384 40.24 17.35 34.97
CA GLY A 384 40.38 17.05 36.40
C GLY A 384 40.78 15.58 36.57
N ARG A 385 41.85 15.34 37.32
CA ARG A 385 42.27 14.01 37.78
C ARG A 385 41.18 13.43 38.69
N SER A 386 40.58 12.29 38.28
CA SER A 386 39.93 11.38 39.22
C SER A 386 40.49 9.97 38.99
N ALA A 387 40.92 9.36 40.10
CA ALA A 387 41.52 8.05 40.17
C ALA A 387 40.51 6.94 39.76
N PRO A 388 40.95 5.82 39.19
CA PRO A 388 40.06 4.74 38.81
C PRO A 388 39.63 3.94 40.02
N THR A 389 38.35 3.95 40.34
CA THR A 389 37.74 2.95 41.23
C THR A 389 37.61 1.65 40.44
N ARG A 390 38.26 0.60 40.98
CA ARG A 390 38.16 -0.78 40.51
C ARG A 390 36.72 -1.28 40.71
N GLY A 391 36.00 -1.51 39.62
CA GLY A 391 34.81 -2.36 39.61
C GLY A 391 35.17 -3.82 39.34
N PRO A 392 34.33 -4.80 39.74
CA PRO A 392 34.69 -6.21 39.74
C PRO A 392 34.75 -6.79 38.31
N ARG A 393 35.74 -7.67 38.12
CA ARG A 393 35.90 -8.47 36.89
C ARG A 393 34.77 -9.48 36.78
N PRO A 394 34.12 -9.63 35.58
CA PRO A 394 33.35 -10.83 35.28
C PRO A 394 34.30 -11.95 34.87
N SER A 395 34.07 -13.12 35.44
CA SER A 395 34.77 -14.36 35.21
C SER A 395 34.39 -15.00 33.84
N ALA A 396 35.43 -15.48 33.19
CA ALA A 396 35.53 -16.65 32.32
C ALA A 396 34.47 -16.96 31.25
N GLY A 397 34.93 -17.06 30.02
CA GLY A 397 34.49 -18.12 29.12
C GLY A 397 33.78 -17.71 27.84
N TRP A 398 34.49 -17.08 26.90
CA TRP A 398 34.11 -17.18 25.49
C TRP A 398 35.37 -17.44 24.66
N THR A 399 35.48 -18.65 24.14
CA THR A 399 36.47 -19.06 23.14
C THR A 399 36.11 -18.43 21.79
N ARG A 400 37.04 -17.73 21.22
CA ARG A 400 36.98 -17.15 19.89
C ARG A 400 36.98 -18.26 18.83
N PRO A 401 36.05 -18.22 17.81
CA PRO A 401 36.21 -19.07 16.65
C PRO A 401 37.38 -18.57 15.76
N PRO A 402 38.06 -19.48 15.02
CA PRO A 402 39.19 -19.12 14.18
C PRO A 402 38.76 -18.34 12.96
N ALA A 403 39.61 -17.41 12.51
CA ALA A 403 39.44 -16.61 11.31
C ALA A 403 39.44 -17.48 10.05
N PRO A 404 38.58 -17.18 9.02
CA PRO A 404 38.65 -17.89 7.75
C PRO A 404 39.87 -17.47 6.93
N SER A 405 40.58 -18.48 6.40
CA SER A 405 41.71 -18.31 5.48
C SER A 405 41.28 -17.75 4.13
N PRO A 406 42.13 -17.00 3.41
CA PRO A 406 41.76 -16.41 2.12
C PRO A 406 41.71 -17.51 1.02
N CYS A 407 40.55 -17.62 0.38
CA CYS A 407 40.38 -18.48 -0.82
C CYS A 407 41.10 -17.90 -2.02
N SER A 408 42.00 -18.67 -2.58
CA SER A 408 42.63 -18.46 -3.91
C SER A 408 41.61 -18.67 -5.03
N PRO A 409 41.69 -17.90 -6.16
CA PRO A 409 40.75 -18.08 -7.27
C PRO A 409 41.04 -19.33 -8.07
N ARG A 410 40.12 -20.27 -8.09
CA ARG A 410 40.14 -21.39 -9.02
C ARG A 410 39.73 -20.94 -10.43
N ARG A 411 40.62 -21.16 -11.40
CA ARG A 411 40.34 -21.03 -12.84
C ARG A 411 39.22 -21.99 -13.26
N MET A 412 38.13 -21.44 -13.80
CA MET A 412 37.11 -22.22 -14.49
C MET A 412 37.63 -22.61 -15.89
N SER A 413 37.86 -23.90 -16.08
CA SER A 413 38.10 -24.49 -17.38
C SER A 413 36.78 -24.65 -18.14
N ALA A 414 36.73 -24.12 -19.35
CA ALA A 414 35.62 -24.25 -20.28
C ALA A 414 35.44 -25.72 -20.69
N ARG A 415 34.34 -26.35 -20.35
CA ARG A 415 33.92 -27.63 -20.96
C ARG A 415 33.09 -27.34 -22.21
N ARG A 416 33.59 -27.78 -23.36
CA ARG A 416 32.94 -27.84 -24.67
C ARG A 416 31.71 -28.75 -24.59
N ARG A 417 30.57 -28.29 -25.09
CA ARG A 417 29.37 -29.12 -25.37
C ARG A 417 29.60 -29.87 -26.69
N PRO A 418 29.18 -31.14 -26.80
CA PRO A 418 29.20 -31.85 -28.07
C PRO A 418 28.03 -31.41 -28.97
N ARG A 419 28.34 -31.25 -30.26
CA ARG A 419 27.37 -31.05 -31.35
C ARG A 419 26.54 -32.31 -31.50
N ARG A 420 25.18 -32.17 -31.48
CA ARG A 420 24.28 -33.20 -32.01
C ARG A 420 23.89 -32.83 -33.45
N SER A 421 24.16 -33.78 -34.31
CA SER A 421 23.84 -33.87 -35.73
C SER A 421 22.31 -33.86 -35.96
N GLY A 422 21.92 -33.29 -37.08
CA GLY A 422 20.54 -33.10 -37.49
C GLY A 422 19.80 -34.36 -37.88
N SER A 423 18.50 -34.28 -37.78
CA SER A 423 17.58 -35.02 -38.62
C SER A 423 16.43 -34.08 -39.01
N ARG A 424 16.30 -33.87 -40.28
CA ARG A 424 15.20 -33.18 -40.95
C ARG A 424 13.92 -34.03 -40.77
N SER A 425 12.82 -33.43 -40.46
CA SER A 425 11.47 -33.97 -40.66
C SER A 425 10.68 -33.01 -41.57
N PRO A 426 9.80 -33.51 -42.45
CA PRO A 426 9.28 -32.79 -43.60
C PRO A 426 8.08 -31.93 -43.26
N GLU A 427 7.90 -30.83 -44.01
CA GLU A 427 6.74 -29.96 -44.04
C GLU A 427 5.47 -30.73 -44.47
N PRO A 428 4.32 -30.40 -43.92
CA PRO A 428 3.04 -30.81 -44.49
C PRO A 428 2.54 -29.79 -45.53
N THR A 429 2.21 -30.30 -46.70
CA THR A 429 1.55 -29.67 -47.84
C THR A 429 0.13 -29.17 -47.45
N PRO A 430 -0.37 -28.04 -47.98
CA PRO A 430 -1.75 -27.62 -47.80
C PRO A 430 -2.71 -28.38 -48.77
N PRO A 431 -3.95 -28.64 -48.38
CA PRO A 431 -4.94 -29.22 -49.29
C PRO A 431 -5.57 -28.17 -50.23
N ALA A 432 -5.75 -28.62 -51.46
CA ALA A 432 -6.36 -27.89 -52.56
C ALA A 432 -7.88 -27.77 -52.41
N ASP A 433 -8.35 -26.76 -53.09
CA ASP A 433 -9.75 -26.38 -53.39
C ASP A 433 -10.76 -27.52 -53.58
N ALA A 434 -11.96 -27.30 -53.07
CA ALA A 434 -13.20 -27.79 -53.74
C ALA A 434 -14.28 -26.73 -53.60
N ALA A 435 -14.61 -26.15 -54.76
CA ALA A 435 -15.77 -25.35 -54.98
C ALA A 435 -17.06 -26.22 -54.90
N SER A 436 -18.09 -25.72 -54.27
CA SER A 436 -19.50 -25.72 -54.70
C SER A 436 -20.30 -24.88 -53.72
#